data_3c6bcf2c33adfad7a63d5a9424fbf96a
#
_entry.id   3c6bcf2c33adfad7a63d5a9424fbf96a
#
_cell.length_a   1.000
_cell.length_b   1.000
_cell.length_c   1.000
_cell.angle_alpha   90.00
_cell.angle_beta   90.00
_cell.angle_gamma   90.00
#
_symmetry.space_group_name_H-M   'P 1'
#
loop_
_entity.id
_entity.type
_entity.pdbx_description
1 polymer ?
#
loop_
_entity_poly.entity_id
_entity_poly.type
_entity_poly.pdbx_seq_one_letter_code
_entity_poly.pdbx_strand_id
1 'polypeptide(L)'
;GWSAELQALCESLDVGYYRSPRNLGIPRNFNLALQRAMSAGYDYVLITNSDTVLPLNLVTGMVGVAEANAGVASVTAWSNNVSAFSIGSNEAGLADQDMVDWLSGHLQEEFGDLGADLPSAVGFCMLIPVPVARRVGLFDPVFGRGYCEEVDWSRRALGLGYRPVLAPSVFVYHEGGASTRAAGILGSELTTLGAHEAIIDLRYADYRQEVADFATADPLAPLRARASRALVLAATRRWGYRIEVTKLPRPLPEPGVPFFLAPDTVDARLVGVFSGFALEVPLTGGDIATDVVAFLGHPPRKVIVLDHGPNADRVAAADWDESVIVEDLCVYPQRV
;
A
#
# COMPACT_ATOMS: atom_id res chain seq x y z
N GLY A 1 -11.12 -14.59 15.89
CA GLY A 1 -11.87 -15.44 16.81
C GLY A 1 -13.36 -15.09 16.84
N TRP A 2 -14.21 -15.93 17.43
CA TRP A 2 -15.62 -15.61 17.61
C TRP A 2 -15.79 -14.51 18.68
N SER A 3 -16.68 -13.57 18.39
CA SER A 3 -17.16 -12.56 19.34
C SER A 3 -18.68 -12.47 19.23
N ALA A 4 -19.37 -12.45 20.36
CA ALA A 4 -20.83 -12.24 20.41
C ALA A 4 -21.19 -10.83 19.88
N GLU A 5 -20.30 -9.86 20.11
CA GLU A 5 -20.45 -8.49 19.61
C GLU A 5 -20.39 -8.44 18.09
N LEU A 6 -19.45 -9.16 17.46
CA LEU A 6 -19.35 -9.24 16.01
C LEU A 6 -20.59 -9.91 15.41
N GLN A 7 -21.09 -10.99 16.02
CA GLN A 7 -22.32 -11.63 15.56
C GLN A 7 -23.51 -10.67 15.64
N ALA A 8 -23.69 -9.99 16.77
CA ALA A 8 -24.76 -9.01 16.95
C ALA A 8 -24.67 -7.84 15.96
N LEU A 9 -23.45 -7.37 15.68
CA LEU A 9 -23.21 -6.35 14.66
C LEU A 9 -23.62 -6.84 13.26
N CYS A 10 -23.20 -8.02 12.86
CA CYS A 10 -23.60 -8.62 11.57
C CYS A 10 -25.12 -8.74 11.46
N GLU A 11 -25.79 -9.20 12.52
CA GLU A 11 -27.25 -9.29 12.58
C GLU A 11 -27.91 -7.91 12.44
N SER A 12 -27.38 -6.87 13.10
CA SER A 12 -27.91 -5.51 13.01
C SER A 12 -27.75 -4.87 11.63
N LEU A 13 -26.77 -5.32 10.86
CA LEU A 13 -26.47 -4.82 9.51
C LEU A 13 -27.05 -5.70 8.39
N ASP A 14 -27.83 -6.74 8.74
CA ASP A 14 -28.30 -7.76 7.81
C ASP A 14 -27.18 -8.43 7.00
N VAL A 15 -26.02 -8.61 7.63
CA VAL A 15 -24.85 -9.28 7.06
C VAL A 15 -24.78 -10.72 7.56
N GLY A 16 -24.62 -11.66 6.64
CA GLY A 16 -24.54 -13.07 6.97
C GLY A 16 -23.32 -13.39 7.84
N TYR A 17 -23.55 -13.97 9.01
CA TYR A 17 -22.50 -14.44 9.91
C TYR A 17 -22.44 -15.97 9.91
N TYR A 18 -21.24 -16.51 9.68
CA TYR A 18 -20.99 -17.94 9.75
C TYR A 18 -19.88 -18.27 10.74
N ARG A 19 -20.19 -19.08 11.74
CA ARG A 19 -19.23 -19.59 12.71
C ARG A 19 -18.93 -21.05 12.44
N SER A 20 -17.66 -21.35 12.16
CA SER A 20 -17.20 -22.75 12.15
C SER A 20 -17.06 -23.30 13.58
N PRO A 21 -17.48 -24.55 13.85
CA PRO A 21 -17.36 -25.16 15.18
C PRO A 21 -15.89 -25.40 15.59
N ARG A 22 -14.96 -25.35 14.65
CA ARG A 22 -13.52 -25.47 14.88
C ARG A 22 -12.74 -24.57 13.94
N ASN A 23 -11.46 -24.28 14.26
CA ASN A 23 -10.57 -23.58 13.34
C ASN A 23 -10.33 -24.45 12.10
N LEU A 24 -10.76 -23.97 10.95
CA LEU A 24 -10.61 -24.66 9.66
C LEU A 24 -9.26 -24.38 8.98
N GLY A 25 -8.54 -23.35 9.43
CA GLY A 25 -7.43 -22.75 8.69
C GLY A 25 -7.91 -21.91 7.51
N ILE A 26 -6.98 -21.14 6.94
CA ILE A 26 -7.28 -20.15 5.89
C ILE A 26 -7.82 -20.83 4.61
N PRO A 27 -7.16 -21.83 4.01
CA PRO A 27 -7.61 -22.39 2.73
C PRO A 27 -9.01 -23.00 2.81
N ARG A 28 -9.34 -23.70 3.89
CA ARG A 28 -10.70 -24.27 4.04
C ARG A 28 -11.75 -23.20 4.29
N ASN A 29 -11.39 -22.13 5.01
CA ASN A 29 -12.28 -21.00 5.22
C ASN A 29 -12.57 -20.25 3.91
N PHE A 30 -11.53 -19.99 3.13
CA PHE A 30 -11.67 -19.40 1.79
C PHE A 30 -12.52 -20.27 0.86
N ASN A 31 -12.35 -21.59 0.93
CA ASN A 31 -13.14 -22.54 0.14
C ASN A 31 -14.64 -22.49 0.45
N LEU A 32 -15.00 -22.20 1.70
CA LEU A 32 -16.42 -21.98 2.04
C LEU A 32 -16.98 -20.74 1.34
N ALA A 33 -16.22 -19.64 1.29
CA ALA A 33 -16.61 -18.43 0.58
C ALA A 33 -16.75 -18.71 -0.93
N LEU A 34 -15.74 -19.35 -1.54
CA LEU A 34 -15.76 -19.73 -2.96
C LEU A 34 -16.96 -20.63 -3.31
N GLN A 35 -17.21 -21.67 -2.52
CA GLN A 35 -18.33 -22.59 -2.76
C GLN A 35 -19.66 -21.88 -2.66
N ARG A 36 -19.83 -20.98 -1.68
CA ARG A 36 -21.06 -20.18 -1.55
C ARG A 36 -21.24 -19.25 -2.75
N ALA A 37 -20.19 -18.52 -3.14
CA ALA A 37 -20.24 -17.62 -4.30
C ALA A 37 -20.61 -18.39 -5.59
N MET A 38 -19.99 -19.53 -5.82
CA MET A 38 -20.28 -20.39 -6.96
C MET A 38 -21.74 -20.90 -6.96
N SER A 39 -22.26 -21.30 -5.77
CA SER A 39 -23.60 -21.85 -5.64
C SER A 39 -24.69 -20.79 -5.73
N ALA A 40 -24.42 -19.58 -5.23
CA ALA A 40 -25.35 -18.46 -5.24
C ALA A 40 -25.38 -17.66 -6.54
N GLY A 41 -24.44 -17.96 -7.48
CA GLY A 41 -24.40 -17.30 -8.79
C GLY A 41 -23.81 -15.90 -8.76
N TYR A 42 -22.95 -15.60 -7.77
CA TYR A 42 -22.19 -14.34 -7.78
C TYR A 42 -21.16 -14.30 -8.90
N ASP A 43 -20.87 -13.11 -9.41
CA ASP A 43 -19.85 -12.88 -10.44
C ASP A 43 -18.43 -12.88 -9.87
N TYR A 44 -18.29 -12.36 -8.63
CA TYR A 44 -17.02 -12.23 -7.93
C TYR A 44 -17.11 -12.72 -6.50
N VAL A 45 -15.99 -13.09 -5.93
CA VAL A 45 -15.79 -13.27 -4.50
C VAL A 45 -14.59 -12.46 -4.02
N LEU A 46 -14.79 -11.67 -3.00
CA LEU A 46 -13.72 -10.93 -2.33
C LEU A 46 -13.39 -11.63 -1.02
N ILE A 47 -12.12 -11.96 -0.87
CA ILE A 47 -11.55 -12.52 0.35
C ILE A 47 -10.69 -11.43 0.99
N THR A 48 -10.87 -11.19 2.28
CA THR A 48 -10.05 -10.21 3.02
C THR A 48 -9.78 -10.70 4.44
N ASN A 49 -8.63 -10.26 4.99
CA ASN A 49 -8.29 -10.48 6.39
C ASN A 49 -9.12 -9.58 7.30
N SER A 50 -9.26 -9.98 8.57
CA SER A 50 -10.00 -9.23 9.58
C SER A 50 -9.21 -8.08 10.21
N ASP A 51 -7.91 -7.96 9.92
CA ASP A 51 -6.99 -6.93 10.40
C ASP A 51 -6.67 -5.91 9.28
N THR A 52 -7.70 -5.54 8.51
CA THR A 52 -7.64 -4.58 7.41
C THR A 52 -8.59 -3.43 7.62
N VAL A 53 -8.23 -2.24 7.11
CA VAL A 53 -9.16 -1.12 6.91
C VAL A 53 -9.40 -0.98 5.41
N LEU A 54 -10.66 -1.11 5.01
CA LEU A 54 -11.08 -1.23 3.62
C LEU A 54 -11.60 0.12 3.10
N PRO A 55 -11.14 0.61 1.93
CA PRO A 55 -11.64 1.86 1.37
C PRO A 55 -13.04 1.72 0.79
N LEU A 56 -13.77 2.83 0.69
CA LEU A 56 -15.12 2.87 0.11
C LEU A 56 -15.14 2.41 -1.35
N ASN A 57 -14.09 2.64 -2.12
CA ASN A 57 -13.97 2.22 -3.52
C ASN A 57 -13.42 0.79 -3.71
N LEU A 58 -13.27 0.00 -2.65
CA LEU A 58 -12.65 -1.34 -2.71
C LEU A 58 -13.25 -2.21 -3.81
N VAL A 59 -14.55 -2.46 -3.72
CA VAL A 59 -15.22 -3.40 -4.63
C VAL A 59 -15.27 -2.83 -6.04
N THR A 60 -15.67 -1.57 -6.20
CA THR A 60 -15.80 -0.93 -7.51
C THR A 60 -14.44 -0.82 -8.22
N GLY A 61 -13.38 -0.45 -7.50
CA GLY A 61 -12.03 -0.35 -8.07
C GLY A 61 -11.46 -1.71 -8.47
N MET A 62 -11.59 -2.73 -7.61
CA MET A 62 -11.07 -4.06 -7.94
C MET A 62 -11.86 -4.75 -9.06
N VAL A 63 -13.18 -4.57 -9.11
CA VAL A 63 -14.03 -5.09 -10.21
C VAL A 63 -13.70 -4.37 -11.51
N GLY A 64 -13.57 -3.02 -11.49
CA GLY A 64 -13.16 -2.25 -12.66
C GLY A 64 -11.85 -2.77 -13.27
N VAL A 65 -10.83 -3.02 -12.44
CA VAL A 65 -9.57 -3.63 -12.89
C VAL A 65 -9.78 -5.03 -13.45
N ALA A 66 -10.62 -5.87 -12.83
CA ALA A 66 -10.89 -7.23 -13.32
C ALA A 66 -11.58 -7.22 -14.71
N GLU A 67 -12.48 -6.27 -14.94
CA GLU A 67 -13.24 -6.15 -16.19
C GLU A 67 -12.43 -5.50 -17.32
N ALA A 68 -11.61 -4.51 -16.99
CA ALA A 68 -10.79 -3.79 -17.98
C ALA A 68 -9.58 -4.61 -18.49
N ASN A 69 -9.20 -5.67 -17.78
CA ASN A 69 -8.00 -6.44 -18.08
C ASN A 69 -8.33 -7.89 -18.46
N ALA A 70 -7.84 -8.35 -19.62
CA ALA A 70 -8.11 -9.71 -20.09
C ALA A 70 -7.37 -10.77 -19.25
N GLY A 71 -8.01 -11.92 -19.03
CA GLY A 71 -7.37 -13.10 -18.43
C GLY A 71 -7.01 -12.92 -16.94
N VAL A 72 -7.71 -12.06 -16.22
CA VAL A 72 -7.47 -11.85 -14.78
C VAL A 72 -7.87 -13.09 -13.98
N ALA A 73 -6.91 -13.64 -13.22
CA ALA A 73 -7.17 -14.69 -12.23
C ALA A 73 -7.75 -14.11 -10.95
N SER A 74 -7.08 -13.08 -10.45
CA SER A 74 -7.41 -12.39 -9.21
C SER A 74 -6.86 -10.98 -9.23
N VAL A 75 -7.49 -10.10 -8.44
CA VAL A 75 -7.03 -8.73 -8.22
C VAL A 75 -6.61 -8.58 -6.77
N THR A 76 -5.43 -8.00 -6.53
CA THR A 76 -4.89 -7.66 -5.21
C THR A 76 -4.73 -6.15 -5.10
N ALA A 77 -5.03 -5.55 -3.95
CA ALA A 77 -4.86 -4.12 -3.70
C ALA A 77 -3.43 -3.77 -3.26
N TRP A 78 -3.03 -2.49 -3.39
CA TRP A 78 -1.89 -1.95 -2.63
C TRP A 78 -2.13 -2.05 -1.12
N SER A 79 -1.05 -2.16 -0.35
CA SER A 79 -1.09 -2.08 1.10
C SER A 79 0.18 -1.47 1.68
N ASN A 80 0.15 -1.08 2.94
CA ASN A 80 1.31 -0.66 3.70
C ASN A 80 2.22 -1.83 4.14
N ASN A 81 1.70 -3.07 4.20
CA ASN A 81 2.39 -4.21 4.81
C ASN A 81 2.15 -5.52 4.05
N VAL A 82 2.65 -5.62 2.81
CA VAL A 82 2.52 -6.80 1.93
C VAL A 82 3.76 -6.98 1.04
N SER A 83 4.89 -7.32 1.61
CA SER A 83 6.12 -7.65 0.84
C SER A 83 6.41 -6.70 -0.33
N ALA A 84 6.54 -7.23 -1.56
CA ALA A 84 6.89 -6.49 -2.76
C ALA A 84 5.81 -5.49 -3.26
N PHE A 85 4.58 -5.56 -2.74
CA PHE A 85 3.45 -4.71 -3.15
C PHE A 85 3.11 -3.65 -2.12
N SER A 86 4.01 -3.36 -1.19
CA SER A 86 3.82 -2.29 -0.20
C SER A 86 4.06 -0.92 -0.80
N ILE A 87 3.22 0.02 -0.39
CA ILE A 87 3.39 1.47 -0.59
C ILE A 87 3.10 2.21 0.72
N GLY A 88 3.75 3.36 0.92
CA GLY A 88 3.61 4.12 2.16
C GLY A 88 4.41 3.52 3.31
N SER A 89 4.00 3.84 4.53
CA SER A 89 4.63 3.40 5.77
C SER A 89 3.64 2.67 6.70
N ASN A 90 4.17 2.06 7.77
CA ASN A 90 3.35 1.43 8.82
C ASN A 90 2.96 2.43 9.93
N GLU A 91 2.86 3.71 9.62
CA GLU A 91 2.44 4.72 10.59
C GLU A 91 0.98 4.52 11.00
N ALA A 92 0.71 4.69 12.30
CA ALA A 92 -0.63 4.48 12.87
C ALA A 92 -1.71 5.38 12.24
N GLY A 93 -1.33 6.56 11.73
CA GLY A 93 -2.25 7.48 11.04
C GLY A 93 -2.83 6.93 9.73
N LEU A 94 -2.19 5.93 9.11
CA LEU A 94 -2.72 5.27 7.92
C LEU A 94 -3.87 4.27 8.22
N ALA A 95 -4.08 3.90 9.48
CA ALA A 95 -5.17 3.01 9.89
C ALA A 95 -6.53 3.73 10.04
N ASP A 96 -6.53 5.06 9.94
CA ASP A 96 -7.75 5.86 9.99
C ASP A 96 -8.60 5.67 8.72
N GLN A 97 -9.91 5.47 8.88
CA GLN A 97 -10.81 5.20 7.76
C GLN A 97 -10.83 6.35 6.74
N ASP A 98 -10.88 7.61 7.22
CA ASP A 98 -10.90 8.78 6.34
C ASP A 98 -9.59 8.91 5.56
N MET A 99 -8.47 8.50 6.16
CA MET A 99 -7.18 8.47 5.49
C MET A 99 -7.11 7.37 4.42
N VAL A 100 -7.59 6.17 4.72
CA VAL A 100 -7.64 5.06 3.75
C VAL A 100 -8.52 5.42 2.56
N ASP A 101 -9.69 6.00 2.82
CA ASP A 101 -10.62 6.46 1.77
C ASP A 101 -9.99 7.58 0.92
N TRP A 102 -9.31 8.53 1.56
CA TRP A 102 -8.63 9.63 0.88
C TRP A 102 -7.49 9.12 -0.01
N LEU A 103 -6.63 8.23 0.49
CA LEU A 103 -5.54 7.63 -0.28
C LEU A 103 -6.09 6.86 -1.48
N SER A 104 -7.04 5.97 -1.24
CA SER A 104 -7.61 5.12 -2.28
C SER A 104 -8.40 5.92 -3.32
N GLY A 105 -9.08 6.99 -2.91
CA GLY A 105 -9.76 7.91 -3.83
C GLY A 105 -8.79 8.58 -4.81
N HIS A 106 -7.67 9.13 -4.32
CA HIS A 106 -6.66 9.75 -5.19
C HIS A 106 -5.91 8.74 -6.07
N LEU A 107 -5.69 7.51 -5.58
CA LEU A 107 -5.14 6.45 -6.41
C LEU A 107 -6.12 6.03 -7.51
N GLN A 108 -7.43 6.03 -7.24
CA GLN A 108 -8.45 5.77 -8.27
C GLN A 108 -8.45 6.86 -9.33
N GLU A 109 -8.31 8.13 -8.96
CA GLU A 109 -8.17 9.24 -9.91
C GLU A 109 -6.91 9.12 -10.78
N GLU A 110 -5.79 8.65 -10.20
CA GLU A 110 -4.51 8.51 -10.89
C GLU A 110 -4.45 7.31 -11.82
N PHE A 111 -4.99 6.15 -11.40
CA PHE A 111 -4.79 4.88 -12.10
C PHE A 111 -6.02 4.33 -12.81
N GLY A 112 -7.23 4.74 -12.42
CA GLY A 112 -8.47 4.17 -12.97
C GLY A 112 -8.50 2.64 -12.84
N ASP A 113 -8.74 1.97 -13.95
CA ASP A 113 -8.87 0.51 -14.03
C ASP A 113 -7.58 -0.19 -14.52
N LEU A 114 -6.43 0.48 -14.34
CA LEU A 114 -5.13 -0.10 -14.68
C LEU A 114 -4.85 -1.35 -13.82
N GLY A 115 -4.46 -2.45 -14.47
CA GLY A 115 -3.94 -3.66 -13.81
C GLY A 115 -2.46 -3.84 -14.07
N ALA A 116 -1.71 -4.32 -13.08
CA ALA A 116 -0.30 -4.69 -13.24
C ALA A 116 -0.08 -6.15 -12.86
N ASP A 117 0.65 -6.90 -13.69
CA ASP A 117 0.87 -8.33 -13.47
C ASP A 117 1.71 -8.60 -12.23
N LEU A 118 1.34 -9.66 -11.51
CA LEU A 118 2.02 -10.15 -10.32
C LEU A 118 2.46 -11.61 -10.50
N PRO A 119 3.55 -12.05 -9.84
CA PRO A 119 3.95 -13.47 -9.85
C PRO A 119 2.96 -14.36 -9.08
N SER A 120 2.27 -13.79 -8.10
CA SER A 120 1.19 -14.42 -7.34
C SER A 120 0.29 -13.38 -6.70
N ALA A 121 -0.94 -13.76 -6.33
CA ALA A 121 -1.79 -12.96 -5.47
C ALA A 121 -1.28 -12.94 -4.02
N VAL A 122 -1.83 -12.04 -3.20
CA VAL A 122 -1.64 -12.03 -1.74
C VAL A 122 -3.00 -12.10 -1.06
N GLY A 123 -3.15 -13.07 -0.16
CA GLY A 123 -4.43 -13.46 0.42
C GLY A 123 -5.03 -12.49 1.44
N PHE A 124 -4.35 -11.37 1.79
CA PHE A 124 -4.89 -10.40 2.74
C PHE A 124 -6.12 -9.65 2.19
N CYS A 125 -6.16 -9.41 0.87
CA CYS A 125 -7.26 -8.81 0.12
C CYS A 125 -7.19 -9.26 -1.34
N MET A 126 -8.08 -10.16 -1.75
CA MET A 126 -8.04 -10.84 -3.05
C MET A 126 -9.44 -10.97 -3.64
N LEU A 127 -9.70 -10.28 -4.75
CA LEU A 127 -10.91 -10.44 -5.55
C LEU A 127 -10.69 -11.52 -6.61
N ILE A 128 -11.63 -12.44 -6.74
CA ILE A 128 -11.56 -13.57 -7.67
C ILE A 128 -12.83 -13.60 -8.52
N PRO A 129 -12.75 -13.55 -9.87
CA PRO A 129 -13.90 -13.81 -10.73
C PRO A 129 -14.37 -15.27 -10.55
N VAL A 130 -15.65 -15.48 -10.25
CA VAL A 130 -16.23 -16.81 -9.99
C VAL A 130 -16.08 -17.75 -11.20
N PRO A 131 -16.22 -17.30 -12.46
CA PRO A 131 -15.94 -18.17 -13.61
C PRO A 131 -14.51 -18.71 -13.63
N VAL A 132 -13.53 -17.91 -13.21
CA VAL A 132 -12.13 -18.35 -13.10
C VAL A 132 -11.96 -19.31 -11.94
N ALA A 133 -12.55 -19.01 -10.76
CA ALA A 133 -12.53 -19.91 -9.62
C ALA A 133 -13.10 -21.30 -9.94
N ARG A 134 -14.12 -21.39 -10.78
CA ARG A 134 -14.68 -22.66 -11.25
C ARG A 134 -13.68 -23.47 -12.09
N ARG A 135 -12.79 -22.81 -12.83
CA ARG A 135 -11.78 -23.46 -13.68
C ARG A 135 -10.54 -23.85 -12.90
N VAL A 136 -10.04 -22.96 -12.05
CA VAL A 136 -8.84 -23.19 -11.23
C VAL A 136 -9.12 -24.15 -10.09
N GLY A 137 -10.34 -24.11 -9.55
CA GLY A 137 -10.77 -24.90 -8.41
C GLY A 137 -10.50 -24.24 -7.08
N LEU A 138 -10.66 -25.01 -6.01
CA LEU A 138 -10.53 -24.55 -4.63
C LEU A 138 -9.04 -24.38 -4.22
N PHE A 139 -8.81 -23.65 -3.15
CA PHE A 139 -7.51 -23.62 -2.47
C PHE A 139 -7.17 -24.99 -1.90
N ASP A 140 -5.91 -25.41 -2.01
CA ASP A 140 -5.48 -26.74 -1.53
C ASP A 140 -5.45 -26.78 0.00
N PRO A 141 -6.22 -27.68 0.64
CA PRO A 141 -6.24 -27.81 2.11
C PRO A 141 -4.91 -28.30 2.72
N VAL A 142 -3.93 -28.72 1.91
CA VAL A 142 -2.60 -29.14 2.38
C VAL A 142 -1.88 -28.01 3.13
N PHE A 143 -2.16 -26.75 2.77
CA PHE A 143 -1.61 -25.57 3.42
C PHE A 143 -2.27 -25.26 4.79
N GLY A 144 -3.02 -26.16 5.36
CA GLY A 144 -3.39 -26.23 6.75
C GLY A 144 -3.96 -24.94 7.35
N ARG A 145 -3.17 -24.25 8.15
CA ARG A 145 -3.57 -22.98 8.80
C ARG A 145 -3.40 -21.75 7.94
N GLY A 146 -2.69 -21.84 6.83
CA GLY A 146 -2.42 -20.75 5.90
C GLY A 146 -0.96 -20.63 5.53
N TYR A 147 -0.68 -19.64 4.69
CA TYR A 147 0.54 -19.37 3.94
C TYR A 147 0.77 -20.31 2.77
N CYS A 148 1.06 -19.74 1.62
CA CYS A 148 1.30 -20.35 0.32
C CYS A 148 0.07 -20.94 -0.39
N GLU A 149 -1.11 -20.94 0.20
CA GLU A 149 -2.34 -21.37 -0.49
C GLU A 149 -2.70 -20.49 -1.68
N GLU A 150 -2.51 -19.18 -1.55
CA GLU A 150 -2.73 -18.20 -2.62
C GLU A 150 -1.65 -18.30 -3.71
N VAL A 151 -0.42 -18.66 -3.33
CA VAL A 151 0.67 -18.93 -4.28
C VAL A 151 0.32 -20.14 -5.14
N ASP A 152 -0.02 -21.28 -4.51
CA ASP A 152 -0.43 -22.49 -5.22
C ASP A 152 -1.63 -22.22 -6.14
N TRP A 153 -2.64 -21.51 -5.65
CA TRP A 153 -3.82 -21.18 -6.44
C TRP A 153 -3.47 -20.30 -7.63
N SER A 154 -2.62 -19.30 -7.44
CA SER A 154 -2.12 -18.40 -8.49
C SER A 154 -1.31 -19.17 -9.56
N ARG A 155 -0.45 -20.09 -9.15
CA ARG A 155 0.34 -20.93 -10.06
C ARG A 155 -0.55 -21.85 -10.91
N ARG A 156 -1.60 -22.42 -10.33
CA ARG A 156 -2.60 -23.19 -11.09
C ARG A 156 -3.37 -22.32 -12.08
N ALA A 157 -3.72 -21.10 -11.68
CA ALA A 157 -4.37 -20.13 -12.56
C ALA A 157 -3.48 -19.73 -13.74
N LEU A 158 -2.19 -19.45 -13.48
CA LEU A 158 -1.18 -19.16 -14.53
C LEU A 158 -1.05 -20.32 -15.52
N GLY A 159 -1.05 -21.56 -15.03
CA GLY A 159 -1.03 -22.77 -15.88
C GLY A 159 -2.26 -22.92 -16.80
N LEU A 160 -3.34 -22.22 -16.51
CA LEU A 160 -4.56 -22.15 -17.31
C LEU A 160 -4.63 -20.89 -18.19
N GLY A 161 -3.59 -20.06 -18.20
CA GLY A 161 -3.51 -18.82 -18.98
C GLY A 161 -4.17 -17.61 -18.31
N TYR A 162 -4.51 -17.70 -17.01
CA TYR A 162 -4.97 -16.56 -16.22
C TYR A 162 -3.79 -15.94 -15.45
N ARG A 163 -3.90 -14.67 -15.07
CA ARG A 163 -2.84 -13.94 -14.37
C ARG A 163 -3.35 -13.21 -13.13
N PRO A 164 -2.66 -13.28 -12.00
CA PRO A 164 -2.93 -12.40 -10.86
C PRO A 164 -2.47 -10.99 -11.20
N VAL A 165 -3.25 -9.98 -10.80
CA VAL A 165 -2.94 -8.57 -11.06
C VAL A 165 -3.06 -7.73 -9.79
N LEU A 166 -2.29 -6.66 -9.74
CA LEU A 166 -2.43 -5.57 -8.78
C LEU A 166 -3.41 -4.55 -9.30
N ALA A 167 -4.29 -4.02 -8.44
CA ALA A 167 -5.07 -2.82 -8.67
C ALA A 167 -4.35 -1.61 -8.04
N PRO A 168 -3.56 -0.83 -8.79
CA PRO A 168 -2.87 0.32 -8.24
C PRO A 168 -3.81 1.45 -7.83
N SER A 169 -5.05 1.39 -8.24
CA SER A 169 -6.13 2.32 -7.88
C SER A 169 -6.76 2.09 -6.50
N VAL A 170 -6.38 1.00 -5.80
CA VAL A 170 -6.98 0.64 -4.51
C VAL A 170 -5.90 0.45 -3.44
N PHE A 171 -6.06 1.16 -2.31
CA PHE A 171 -5.20 1.01 -1.13
C PHE A 171 -6.00 0.42 0.03
N VAL A 172 -5.50 -0.65 0.63
CA VAL A 172 -6.05 -1.30 1.82
C VAL A 172 -5.01 -1.28 2.93
N TYR A 173 -5.33 -0.66 4.06
CA TYR A 173 -4.45 -0.75 5.22
C TYR A 173 -4.50 -2.16 5.82
N HIS A 174 -3.34 -2.73 6.12
CA HIS A 174 -3.19 -4.05 6.71
C HIS A 174 -2.25 -3.99 7.91
N GLU A 175 -2.76 -4.29 9.09
CA GLU A 175 -1.94 -4.31 10.32
C GLU A 175 -0.89 -5.41 10.28
N GLY A 176 -1.26 -6.55 9.75
CA GLY A 176 -0.38 -7.68 9.47
C GLY A 176 0.12 -8.46 10.68
N GLY A 177 0.00 -9.77 10.60
CA GLY A 177 0.60 -10.70 11.54
C GLY A 177 -0.03 -10.78 12.93
N ALA A 178 -1.08 -10.01 13.25
CA ALA A 178 -1.72 -10.03 14.56
C ALA A 178 -2.28 -11.42 14.90
N SER A 179 -3.07 -11.98 14.00
CA SER A 179 -3.69 -13.31 14.18
C SER A 179 -2.69 -14.44 14.14
N THR A 180 -1.65 -14.35 13.31
CA THR A 180 -0.61 -15.37 13.15
C THR A 180 0.38 -15.38 14.31
N ARG A 181 0.72 -14.21 14.86
CA ARG A 181 1.47 -14.10 16.12
C ARG A 181 0.70 -14.67 17.30
N ALA A 182 -0.58 -14.32 17.45
CA ALA A 182 -1.45 -14.83 18.52
C ALA A 182 -1.68 -16.33 18.43
N ALA A 183 -1.67 -16.91 17.22
CA ALA A 183 -1.81 -18.34 16.99
C ALA A 183 -0.47 -19.13 17.11
N GLY A 184 0.66 -18.45 17.36
CA GLY A 184 1.98 -19.08 17.45
C GLY A 184 2.49 -19.64 16.10
N ILE A 185 1.97 -19.13 14.98
CA ILE A 185 2.36 -19.58 13.64
C ILE A 185 3.66 -18.89 13.20
N LEU A 186 3.87 -17.64 13.65
CA LEU A 186 5.13 -16.93 13.50
C LEU A 186 5.90 -16.98 14.81
N GLY A 187 7.15 -17.43 14.79
CA GLY A 187 8.06 -17.41 15.93
C GLY A 187 8.33 -18.76 16.60
N SER A 188 7.83 -19.88 16.07
CA SER A 188 8.27 -21.23 16.48
C SER A 188 9.29 -21.79 15.49
N GLU A 189 10.30 -22.54 15.97
CA GLU A 189 11.30 -23.22 15.13
C GLU A 189 10.68 -24.25 14.17
N LEU A 190 9.45 -24.68 14.41
CA LEU A 190 8.61 -25.50 13.54
C LEU A 190 7.57 -24.62 12.85
N THR A 191 8.01 -23.63 12.07
CA THR A 191 7.08 -22.80 11.31
C THR A 191 6.44 -23.63 10.21
N THR A 192 5.11 -23.73 10.25
CA THR A 192 4.27 -24.23 9.16
C THR A 192 4.66 -23.59 7.81
N LEU A 193 5.19 -22.38 7.82
CA LEU A 193 5.68 -21.64 6.66
C LEU A 193 6.77 -22.41 5.91
N GLY A 194 7.84 -22.85 6.56
CA GLY A 194 8.92 -23.57 5.89
C GLY A 194 8.47 -24.91 5.26
N ALA A 195 7.52 -25.61 5.90
CA ALA A 195 6.93 -26.81 5.32
C ALA A 195 6.06 -26.50 4.09
N HIS A 196 5.30 -25.40 4.13
CA HIS A 196 4.47 -24.97 3.00
C HIS A 196 5.30 -24.44 1.85
N GLU A 197 6.37 -23.70 2.13
CA GLU A 197 7.35 -23.28 1.12
C GLU A 197 8.00 -24.47 0.43
N ALA A 198 8.35 -25.54 1.15
CA ALA A 198 8.88 -26.76 0.56
C ALA A 198 7.88 -27.44 -0.39
N ILE A 199 6.58 -27.37 -0.10
CA ILE A 199 5.54 -27.85 -1.01
C ILE A 199 5.52 -27.01 -2.30
N ILE A 200 5.63 -25.70 -2.19
CA ILE A 200 5.71 -24.80 -3.35
C ILE A 200 6.95 -25.12 -4.18
N ASP A 201 8.10 -25.28 -3.58
CA ASP A 201 9.35 -25.61 -4.26
C ASP A 201 9.26 -26.94 -5.03
N LEU A 202 8.60 -27.94 -4.44
CA LEU A 202 8.38 -29.23 -5.10
C LEU A 202 7.39 -29.16 -6.27
N ARG A 203 6.38 -28.31 -6.19
CA ARG A 203 5.36 -28.16 -7.22
C ARG A 203 5.76 -27.21 -8.34
N TYR A 204 6.51 -26.16 -8.00
CA TYR A 204 6.81 -25.01 -8.87
C TYR A 204 8.28 -24.62 -8.74
N ALA A 205 9.18 -25.43 -9.28
CA ALA A 205 10.62 -25.30 -9.12
C ALA A 205 11.18 -23.92 -9.49
N ASP A 206 10.55 -23.24 -10.47
CA ASP A 206 11.02 -21.95 -10.98
C ASP A 206 10.42 -20.76 -10.20
N TYR A 207 9.45 -20.97 -9.30
CA TYR A 207 8.70 -19.89 -8.66
C TYR A 207 9.58 -18.95 -7.83
N ARG A 208 10.54 -19.47 -7.06
CA ARG A 208 11.46 -18.61 -6.27
C ARG A 208 12.33 -17.73 -7.15
N GLN A 209 12.77 -18.27 -8.29
CA GLN A 209 13.55 -17.49 -9.24
C GLN A 209 12.69 -16.41 -9.90
N GLU A 210 11.47 -16.72 -10.33
CA GLU A 210 10.52 -15.76 -10.88
C GLU A 210 10.25 -14.60 -9.91
N VAL A 211 10.06 -14.90 -8.62
CA VAL A 211 9.86 -13.86 -7.57
C VAL A 211 11.12 -13.01 -7.38
N ALA A 212 12.31 -13.62 -7.40
CA ALA A 212 13.58 -12.92 -7.29
C ALA A 212 13.83 -12.01 -8.51
N ASP A 213 13.53 -12.49 -9.70
CA ASP A 213 13.63 -11.74 -10.96
C ASP A 213 12.65 -10.58 -10.97
N PHE A 214 11.40 -10.81 -10.54
CA PHE A 214 10.39 -9.76 -10.39
C PHE A 214 10.82 -8.68 -9.39
N ALA A 215 11.37 -9.07 -8.24
CA ALA A 215 11.87 -8.13 -7.24
C ALA A 215 13.08 -7.33 -7.73
N THR A 216 13.96 -7.97 -8.52
CA THR A 216 15.15 -7.33 -9.09
C THR A 216 14.79 -6.36 -10.22
N ALA A 217 13.89 -6.78 -11.12
CA ALA A 217 13.40 -5.94 -12.21
C ALA A 217 12.50 -4.80 -11.74
N ASP A 218 11.85 -4.99 -10.60
CA ASP A 218 10.93 -4.06 -9.96
C ASP A 218 9.95 -3.36 -10.92
N PRO A 219 9.11 -4.11 -11.66
CA PRO A 219 8.20 -3.54 -12.65
C PRO A 219 7.13 -2.62 -12.04
N LEU A 220 6.95 -2.65 -10.72
CA LEU A 220 6.02 -1.80 -9.98
C LEU A 220 6.65 -0.45 -9.57
N ALA A 221 7.96 -0.25 -9.70
CA ALA A 221 8.62 1.01 -9.33
C ALA A 221 8.02 2.24 -10.02
N PRO A 222 7.71 2.24 -11.33
CA PRO A 222 7.04 3.38 -11.97
C PRO A 222 5.65 3.68 -11.40
N LEU A 223 4.90 2.64 -11.02
CA LEU A 223 3.57 2.81 -10.41
C LEU A 223 3.68 3.37 -8.99
N ARG A 224 4.65 2.90 -8.19
CA ARG A 224 4.94 3.47 -6.87
C ARG A 224 5.35 4.93 -6.95
N ALA A 225 6.20 5.29 -7.92
CA ALA A 225 6.60 6.68 -8.13
C ALA A 225 5.40 7.57 -8.51
N ARG A 226 4.52 7.08 -9.40
CA ARG A 226 3.28 7.80 -9.76
C ARG A 226 2.34 7.94 -8.57
N ALA A 227 2.13 6.88 -7.78
CA ALA A 227 1.33 6.91 -6.56
C ALA A 227 1.89 7.94 -5.56
N SER A 228 3.20 7.89 -5.28
CA SER A 228 3.85 8.85 -4.39
C SER A 228 3.69 10.29 -4.86
N ARG A 229 3.90 10.54 -6.16
CA ARG A 229 3.70 11.87 -6.74
C ARG A 229 2.25 12.35 -6.56
N ALA A 230 1.27 11.54 -6.94
CA ALA A 230 -0.15 11.90 -6.84
C ALA A 230 -0.55 12.21 -5.40
N LEU A 231 -0.18 11.34 -4.46
CA LEU A 231 -0.55 11.45 -3.05
C LEU A 231 0.14 12.62 -2.35
N VAL A 232 1.45 12.83 -2.57
CA VAL A 232 2.16 13.97 -1.97
C VAL A 232 1.61 15.29 -2.51
N LEU A 233 1.36 15.41 -3.83
CA LEU A 233 0.73 16.60 -4.40
C LEU A 233 -0.68 16.85 -3.86
N ALA A 234 -1.50 15.81 -3.71
CA ALA A 234 -2.82 15.93 -3.10
C ALA A 234 -2.73 16.35 -1.63
N ALA A 235 -1.77 15.80 -0.88
CA ALA A 235 -1.51 16.16 0.51
C ALA A 235 -1.08 17.63 0.66
N THR A 236 -0.21 18.14 -0.22
CA THR A 236 0.19 19.56 -0.18
C THR A 236 -1.00 20.50 -0.41
N ARG A 237 -1.91 20.14 -1.29
CA ARG A 237 -3.15 20.92 -1.55
C ARG A 237 -4.09 20.91 -0.34
N ARG A 238 -4.24 19.76 0.30
CA ARG A 238 -5.17 19.59 1.43
C ARG A 238 -4.66 20.20 2.73
N TRP A 239 -3.38 19.97 3.07
CA TRP A 239 -2.80 20.39 4.36
C TRP A 239 -1.77 21.50 4.25
N GLY A 240 -1.41 21.92 3.03
CA GLY A 240 -0.28 22.77 2.78
C GLY A 240 1.06 22.03 2.95
N TYR A 241 2.16 22.73 2.75
CA TYR A 241 3.49 22.19 2.97
C TYR A 241 4.43 23.25 3.55
N ARG A 242 5.55 22.79 4.07
CA ARG A 242 6.65 23.60 4.56
C ARG A 242 7.99 23.08 4.04
N ILE A 243 8.98 23.94 3.98
CA ILE A 243 10.35 23.58 3.61
C ILE A 243 11.20 23.62 4.87
N GLU A 244 11.96 22.57 5.14
CA GLU A 244 12.91 22.46 6.23
C GLU A 244 14.33 22.28 5.67
N VAL A 245 15.21 23.28 5.87
CA VAL A 245 16.62 23.15 5.50
C VAL A 245 17.38 22.54 6.66
N THR A 246 17.78 21.27 6.52
CA THR A 246 18.37 20.50 7.61
C THR A 246 19.32 19.40 7.13
N LYS A 247 20.36 19.09 7.93
CA LYS A 247 21.23 17.92 7.75
C LYS A 247 20.59 16.61 8.19
N LEU A 248 19.61 16.70 9.11
CA LEU A 248 18.94 15.55 9.68
C LEU A 248 17.43 15.68 9.46
N PRO A 249 16.86 15.05 8.42
CA PRO A 249 15.44 15.16 8.13
C PRO A 249 14.60 14.48 9.22
N ARG A 250 14.20 15.25 10.22
CA ARG A 250 13.24 14.88 11.25
C ARG A 250 12.08 15.86 11.18
N PRO A 251 10.87 15.41 10.86
CA PRO A 251 9.72 16.30 10.77
C PRO A 251 9.50 17.02 12.12
N LEU A 252 9.42 18.33 12.06
CA LEU A 252 9.01 19.14 13.22
C LEU A 252 7.51 18.91 13.48
N PRO A 253 7.02 19.12 14.71
CA PRO A 253 5.59 19.05 15.06
C PRO A 253 4.82 20.26 14.53
N GLU A 254 4.99 20.57 13.26
CA GLU A 254 4.38 21.69 12.54
C GLU A 254 3.36 21.18 11.53
N PRO A 255 2.27 21.89 11.25
CA PRO A 255 1.26 21.47 10.28
C PRO A 255 1.80 21.47 8.86
N GLY A 256 1.22 20.61 8.00
CA GLY A 256 1.55 20.51 6.58
C GLY A 256 2.62 19.45 6.28
N VAL A 257 2.77 19.15 5.00
CA VAL A 257 3.72 18.17 4.48
C VAL A 257 5.15 18.73 4.57
N PRO A 258 6.09 18.06 5.26
CA PRO A 258 7.48 18.51 5.28
C PRO A 258 8.18 18.22 3.95
N PHE A 259 8.93 19.20 3.47
CA PHE A 259 9.90 19.07 2.38
C PHE A 259 11.28 19.37 2.92
N PHE A 260 12.20 18.42 2.79
CA PHE A 260 13.55 18.53 3.31
C PHE A 260 14.54 18.96 2.22
N LEU A 261 15.38 19.92 2.54
CA LEU A 261 16.48 20.37 1.70
C LEU A 261 17.79 20.24 2.49
N ALA A 262 18.76 19.49 1.94
CA ALA A 262 20.09 19.43 2.54
C ALA A 262 20.85 20.74 2.33
N PRO A 263 21.45 21.34 3.39
CA PRO A 263 22.07 22.66 3.28
C PRO A 263 23.34 22.70 2.42
N ASP A 264 24.08 21.58 2.33
CA ASP A 264 25.45 21.53 1.80
C ASP A 264 25.58 20.78 0.45
N THR A 265 24.49 20.29 -0.16
CA THR A 265 24.57 19.48 -1.39
C THR A 265 24.55 20.35 -2.65
N VAL A 266 25.45 20.04 -3.61
CA VAL A 266 25.55 20.76 -4.90
C VAL A 266 24.35 20.44 -5.80
N ASP A 267 23.93 19.19 -5.84
CA ASP A 267 22.70 18.75 -6.55
C ASP A 267 21.52 18.80 -5.59
N ALA A 268 21.10 20.02 -5.26
CA ALA A 268 20.02 20.25 -4.31
C ALA A 268 18.70 19.65 -4.84
N ARG A 269 18.16 18.70 -4.10
CA ARG A 269 16.83 18.16 -4.30
C ARG A 269 15.99 18.45 -3.07
N LEU A 270 14.80 18.93 -3.31
CA LEU A 270 13.82 19.11 -2.25
C LEU A 270 12.96 17.84 -2.19
N VAL A 271 12.96 17.16 -1.05
CA VAL A 271 12.27 15.88 -0.88
C VAL A 271 11.09 16.06 0.06
N GLY A 272 9.88 15.98 -0.47
CA GLY A 272 8.65 15.95 0.31
C GLY A 272 8.33 14.53 0.80
N VAL A 273 7.90 14.41 2.06
CA VAL A 273 7.54 13.12 2.66
C VAL A 273 6.16 13.21 3.30
N PHE A 274 5.29 12.29 2.93
CA PHE A 274 3.95 12.16 3.49
C PHE A 274 3.63 10.68 3.72
N SER A 275 3.50 10.27 4.97
CA SER A 275 3.11 8.89 5.35
C SER A 275 3.88 7.79 4.60
N GLY A 276 5.20 7.98 4.43
CA GLY A 276 6.07 7.05 3.71
C GLY A 276 6.07 7.20 2.18
N PHE A 277 5.24 8.08 1.63
CA PHE A 277 5.33 8.50 0.23
C PHE A 277 6.34 9.62 0.09
N ALA A 278 7.25 9.52 -0.89
CA ALA A 278 8.26 10.54 -1.13
C ALA A 278 8.12 11.14 -2.53
N LEU A 279 8.37 12.45 -2.63
CA LEU A 279 8.37 13.20 -3.88
C LEU A 279 9.60 14.10 -3.94
N GLU A 280 10.42 13.91 -4.96
CA GLU A 280 11.54 14.80 -5.26
C GLU A 280 11.09 15.96 -6.16
N VAL A 281 11.42 17.18 -5.75
CA VAL A 281 11.26 18.40 -6.56
C VAL A 281 12.64 18.80 -7.09
N PRO A 282 12.88 18.77 -8.41
CA PRO A 282 14.15 19.18 -8.96
C PRO A 282 14.33 20.70 -8.82
N LEU A 283 15.52 21.13 -8.41
CA LEU A 283 15.89 22.54 -8.34
C LEU A 283 16.86 22.84 -9.49
N THR A 284 16.51 23.83 -10.32
CA THR A 284 17.25 24.12 -11.56
C THR A 284 18.54 24.93 -11.34
N GLY A 285 18.81 25.36 -10.11
CA GLY A 285 19.92 26.24 -9.78
C GLY A 285 19.58 27.74 -9.82
N GLY A 286 18.40 28.09 -10.30
CA GLY A 286 17.84 29.44 -10.24
C GLY A 286 17.21 29.78 -8.89
N ASP A 287 16.14 30.58 -8.92
CA ASP A 287 15.38 30.91 -7.72
C ASP A 287 14.57 29.70 -7.24
N ILE A 288 14.77 29.30 -5.98
CA ILE A 288 14.12 28.14 -5.37
C ILE A 288 12.60 28.31 -5.26
N ALA A 289 12.12 29.53 -4.97
CA ALA A 289 10.71 29.80 -4.88
C ALA A 289 10.00 29.54 -6.21
N THR A 290 10.61 30.01 -7.30
CA THR A 290 10.12 29.79 -8.67
C THR A 290 10.07 28.29 -9.00
N ASP A 291 11.14 27.53 -8.76
CA ASP A 291 11.18 26.09 -9.02
C ASP A 291 10.10 25.33 -8.25
N VAL A 292 9.97 25.63 -6.96
CA VAL A 292 9.01 24.95 -6.06
C VAL A 292 7.57 25.27 -6.45
N VAL A 293 7.24 26.53 -6.69
CA VAL A 293 5.88 26.93 -7.08
C VAL A 293 5.52 26.40 -8.46
N ALA A 294 6.45 26.39 -9.40
CA ALA A 294 6.23 25.79 -10.73
C ALA A 294 5.93 24.29 -10.65
N PHE A 295 6.57 23.58 -9.72
CA PHE A 295 6.38 22.14 -9.58
C PHE A 295 5.16 21.75 -8.73
N LEU A 296 4.94 22.42 -7.59
CA LEU A 296 3.89 22.10 -6.62
C LEU A 296 2.57 22.85 -6.89
N GLY A 297 2.62 23.93 -7.68
CA GLY A 297 1.47 24.73 -8.09
C GLY A 297 1.03 25.80 -7.10
N HIS A 298 1.68 25.90 -5.94
CA HIS A 298 1.42 26.92 -4.91
C HIS A 298 2.64 27.10 -3.98
N PRO A 299 2.77 28.25 -3.27
CA PRO A 299 3.89 28.46 -2.35
C PRO A 299 3.76 27.63 -1.07
N PRO A 300 4.88 27.40 -0.33
CA PRO A 300 4.85 26.81 1.00
C PRO A 300 4.14 27.72 1.99
N ARG A 301 3.62 27.16 3.06
CA ARG A 301 3.12 27.97 4.19
C ARG A 301 4.25 28.55 5.03
N LYS A 302 5.38 27.81 5.11
CA LYS A 302 6.50 28.15 5.98
C LYS A 302 7.80 27.60 5.42
N VAL A 303 8.87 28.34 5.63
CA VAL A 303 10.25 27.93 5.36
C VAL A 303 11.01 28.02 6.68
N ILE A 304 11.68 26.94 7.07
CA ILE A 304 12.40 26.84 8.35
C ILE A 304 13.84 26.46 8.06
N VAL A 305 14.79 27.30 8.44
CA VAL A 305 16.21 27.03 8.31
C VAL A 305 16.71 26.53 9.67
N LEU A 306 17.16 25.28 9.71
CA LEU A 306 17.68 24.62 10.91
C LEU A 306 19.20 24.47 10.87
N ASP A 307 19.77 24.41 9.67
CA ASP A 307 21.21 24.29 9.45
C ASP A 307 21.69 25.26 8.36
N HIS A 308 22.79 25.94 8.59
CA HIS A 308 23.40 26.84 7.62
C HIS A 308 24.16 26.08 6.51
N GLY A 309 24.21 26.69 5.33
CA GLY A 309 24.92 26.20 4.17
C GLY A 309 24.44 26.91 2.89
N PRO A 310 25.09 26.65 1.73
CA PRO A 310 24.76 27.34 0.47
C PRO A 310 23.29 27.27 0.07
N ASN A 311 22.59 26.18 0.36
CA ASN A 311 21.17 26.06 0.08
C ASN A 311 20.30 26.83 1.08
N ALA A 312 20.73 26.96 2.34
CA ALA A 312 20.07 27.83 3.31
C ALA A 312 20.08 29.29 2.86
N ASP A 313 21.26 29.76 2.38
CA ASP A 313 21.40 31.12 1.83
C ASP A 313 20.50 31.33 0.60
N ARG A 314 20.42 30.35 -0.31
CA ARG A 314 19.53 30.39 -1.49
C ARG A 314 18.06 30.45 -1.09
N VAL A 315 17.64 29.68 -0.08
CA VAL A 315 16.28 29.66 0.42
C VAL A 315 15.92 30.98 1.09
N ALA A 316 16.84 31.57 1.87
CA ALA A 316 16.65 32.84 2.53
C ALA A 316 16.60 34.02 1.52
N ALA A 317 17.31 33.92 0.39
CA ALA A 317 17.36 34.93 -0.67
C ALA A 317 16.26 34.73 -1.75
N ALA A 318 15.48 33.64 -1.68
CA ALA A 318 14.47 33.33 -2.68
C ALA A 318 13.29 34.31 -2.62
N ASP A 319 12.67 34.56 -3.75
CA ASP A 319 11.53 35.50 -3.91
C ASP A 319 10.22 34.83 -3.53
N TRP A 320 10.06 34.59 -2.22
CA TRP A 320 8.83 33.99 -1.68
C TRP A 320 7.67 34.98 -1.72
N ASP A 321 6.47 34.46 -1.95
CA ASP A 321 5.22 35.21 -1.76
C ASP A 321 5.14 35.80 -0.33
N GLU A 322 4.55 37.00 -0.18
CA GLU A 322 4.43 37.71 1.11
C GLU A 322 3.71 36.88 2.20
N SER A 323 2.92 35.88 1.82
CA SER A 323 2.23 34.97 2.74
C SER A 323 3.14 33.90 3.34
N VAL A 324 4.36 33.71 2.82
CA VAL A 324 5.29 32.68 3.28
C VAL A 324 6.07 33.19 4.49
N ILE A 325 5.98 32.43 5.58
CA ILE A 325 6.75 32.71 6.80
C ILE A 325 8.13 32.07 6.67
N VAL A 326 9.20 32.87 6.72
CA VAL A 326 10.58 32.39 6.73
C VAL A 326 11.16 32.54 8.13
N GLU A 327 11.54 31.44 8.76
CA GLU A 327 12.15 31.40 10.10
C GLU A 327 13.56 30.80 10.03
N ASP A 328 14.55 31.55 10.52
CA ASP A 328 15.91 31.04 10.74
C ASP A 328 16.06 30.69 12.23
N LEU A 329 16.07 29.37 12.51
CA LEU A 329 16.24 28.83 13.87
C LEU A 329 17.69 28.44 14.19
N CYS A 330 18.65 28.61 13.26
CA CYS A 330 20.06 28.34 13.50
C CYS A 330 20.69 29.27 14.56
N VAL A 331 20.10 30.44 14.76
CA VAL A 331 20.64 31.48 15.67
C VAL A 331 20.38 31.17 17.16
N TYR A 332 19.50 30.24 17.44
CA TYR A 332 19.23 29.85 18.84
C TYR A 332 20.04 28.62 19.21
N PRO A 333 21.08 28.73 20.10
CA PRO A 333 21.70 27.54 20.64
C PRO A 333 20.62 26.73 21.35
N GLN A 334 20.44 25.49 20.90
CA GLN A 334 19.53 24.55 21.56
C GLN A 334 19.86 24.51 23.05
N ARG A 335 19.01 25.08 23.91
CA ARG A 335 19.07 24.80 25.33
C ARG A 335 18.65 23.37 25.53
N VAL A 336 19.62 22.57 25.93
CA VAL A 336 19.54 21.18 26.36
C VAL A 336 18.47 20.99 27.44
#